data_0abed3429cdf6b8ead4401cb80ede4bd
#
_entry.id   0abed3429cdf6b8ead4401cb80ede4bd
#
_cell.length_a   1.000
_cell.length_b   1.000
_cell.length_c   1.000
_cell.angle_alpha   90.00
_cell.angle_beta   90.00
_cell.angle_gamma   90.00
#
_symmetry.space_group_name_H-M   'P 1'
#
loop_
_entity.id
_entity.type
_entity.pdbx_description
1 polymer ?
#
loop_
_entity_poly.entity_id
_entity_poly.type
_entity_poly.pdbx_seq_one_letter_code
_entity_poly.pdbx_strand_id
1 'polypeptide(L)'
;MWQDMCAVPEGRAAAQGGSRQQRSKNPSMQYAADFLAAVGNTPLIRLRGPSEATGCEILAKAEFMNPGGSVKDRAARAIVLDAEQQGLLKAGGTVVEGTAGNTGIGLAHVCRARGYRCMIVMPDNQSPEKYQLIAAIGAEVQRVPAVPYSDPNHYQKVAGRMAGEIPGAVWANQFDNVANRRAHFAGTGPEIWAQTDGRVDAFVAASGTGGTLAGVSAFLKSQNARVRTVLADPPGSALYEYIRHGTLKATGSGSITEGIGIGRVTANMEGAPIDDAVHIEDGESVAQVYRLLREEGLFVSSTSGVNVAAAIRVARELGPGHVVVTVLCDSGAKYLSRLFNPEWLAHKGLLASAEAGNGGPLPVARAG
;
A
#
# COMPACT_ATOMS: atom_id res chain seq x y z
N MET A 1 -9.77 11.37 -21.05
CA MET A 1 -9.37 11.63 -19.65
C MET A 1 -8.04 10.96 -19.22
N TRP A 2 -7.60 9.86 -19.85
CA TRP A 2 -6.28 9.25 -19.62
C TRP A 2 -5.16 9.86 -20.47
N GLN A 3 -5.47 10.50 -21.60
CA GLN A 3 -4.48 11.09 -22.51
C GLN A 3 -3.84 12.38 -21.97
N ASP A 4 -4.52 13.12 -21.08
CA ASP A 4 -4.02 14.40 -20.55
C ASP A 4 -3.01 14.24 -19.41
N MET A 5 -2.76 13.03 -18.91
CA MET A 5 -1.76 12.77 -17.86
C MET A 5 -0.33 12.56 -18.37
N CYS A 6 -0.12 12.50 -19.70
CA CYS A 6 1.18 12.22 -20.32
C CYS A 6 1.95 13.48 -20.75
N ALA A 7 1.45 14.69 -20.53
CA ALA A 7 2.15 15.92 -20.88
C ALA A 7 3.28 16.22 -19.87
N VAL A 8 4.48 15.80 -20.21
CA VAL A 8 5.72 16.30 -19.56
C VAL A 8 6.03 17.65 -20.18
N PRO A 9 6.22 18.76 -19.41
CA PRO A 9 6.62 20.02 -19.98
C PRO A 9 8.04 19.92 -20.57
N GLU A 10 8.17 20.14 -21.86
CA GLU A 10 9.46 20.28 -22.51
C GLU A 10 10.22 21.51 -21.97
N GLY A 11 11.31 21.24 -21.25
CA GLY A 11 12.24 22.28 -20.80
C GLY A 11 13.03 22.84 -21.97
N ARG A 12 12.91 24.14 -22.21
CA ARG A 12 13.68 24.90 -23.18
C ARG A 12 15.19 24.70 -23.00
N ALA A 13 15.85 24.26 -24.07
CA ALA A 13 17.30 24.27 -24.18
C ALA A 13 17.84 25.71 -24.07
N ALA A 14 18.73 25.96 -23.12
CA ALA A 14 19.53 27.18 -23.06
C ALA A 14 20.98 26.85 -23.41
N ALA A 15 21.57 27.76 -24.17
CA ALA A 15 22.79 27.66 -24.94
C ALA A 15 24.07 27.44 -24.16
N GLN A 16 25.03 26.88 -24.87
CA GLN A 16 26.42 26.58 -24.53
C GLN A 16 27.21 27.77 -23.99
N GLY A 17 27.86 27.58 -22.85
CA GLY A 17 28.98 28.37 -22.39
C GLY A 17 30.02 27.45 -21.79
N GLY A 18 31.09 27.16 -22.50
CA GLY A 18 32.12 26.24 -22.06
C GLY A 18 32.97 26.80 -20.91
N SER A 19 32.98 26.13 -19.77
CA SER A 19 34.10 26.18 -18.84
C SER A 19 34.41 24.74 -18.43
N ARG A 20 35.64 24.26 -18.70
CA ARG A 20 36.18 22.99 -18.21
C ARG A 20 36.18 23.02 -16.66
N GLN A 21 35.13 22.56 -16.05
CA GLN A 21 35.15 22.18 -14.63
C GLN A 21 35.90 20.87 -14.50
N GLN A 22 37.06 20.90 -13.83
CA GLN A 22 37.73 19.71 -13.28
C GLN A 22 36.71 18.99 -12.38
N ARG A 23 36.21 17.81 -12.81
CA ARG A 23 35.42 16.92 -11.96
C ARG A 23 36.31 16.48 -10.80
N SER A 24 35.97 16.90 -9.60
CA SER A 24 36.56 16.37 -8.37
C SER A 24 36.37 14.84 -8.33
N LYS A 25 37.43 14.09 -8.05
CA LYS A 25 37.45 12.63 -7.99
C LYS A 25 36.82 12.06 -6.69
N ASN A 26 36.09 12.83 -5.91
CA ASN A 26 35.36 12.33 -4.77
C ASN A 26 34.01 11.81 -5.22
N PRO A 27 33.63 10.52 -4.94
CA PRO A 27 32.29 10.05 -5.17
C PRO A 27 31.33 10.94 -4.39
N SER A 28 30.32 11.53 -5.08
CA SER A 28 29.31 12.32 -4.40
C SER A 28 28.60 11.44 -3.36
N MET A 29 28.55 11.91 -2.11
CA MET A 29 27.82 11.23 -1.06
C MET A 29 26.38 10.98 -1.49
N GLN A 30 25.91 9.74 -1.29
CA GLN A 30 24.53 9.36 -1.58
C GLN A 30 23.77 9.25 -0.25
N TYR A 31 22.86 10.19 -0.01
CA TYR A 31 22.00 10.19 1.18
C TYR A 31 20.64 10.79 0.85
N ALA A 32 19.62 10.39 1.61
CA ALA A 32 18.30 11.03 1.58
C ALA A 32 18.37 12.32 2.43
N ALA A 33 17.93 13.43 1.89
CA ALA A 33 18.02 14.73 2.57
C ALA A 33 17.08 14.83 3.78
N ASP A 34 15.97 14.11 3.76
CA ASP A 34 14.96 14.10 4.81
C ASP A 34 14.10 12.81 4.74
N PHE A 35 13.08 12.72 5.61
CA PHE A 35 12.11 11.62 5.60
C PHE A 35 11.41 11.47 4.24
N LEU A 36 11.01 12.59 3.61
CA LEU A 36 10.28 12.56 2.35
C LEU A 36 11.15 12.03 1.20
N ALA A 37 12.43 12.40 1.20
CA ALA A 37 13.39 11.92 0.20
C ALA A 37 13.71 10.42 0.35
N ALA A 38 13.56 9.88 1.57
CA ALA A 38 13.75 8.47 1.85
C ALA A 38 12.56 7.58 1.44
N VAL A 39 11.39 8.16 1.13
CA VAL A 39 10.20 7.42 0.68
C VAL A 39 10.38 6.98 -0.77
N GLY A 40 10.19 5.69 -1.02
CA GLY A 40 10.31 5.09 -2.35
C GLY A 40 11.67 4.42 -2.57
N ASN A 41 11.97 4.09 -3.82
CA ASN A 41 13.15 3.32 -4.21
C ASN A 41 13.34 2.02 -3.39
N THR A 42 12.21 1.40 -3.01
CA THR A 42 12.21 0.17 -2.24
C THR A 42 12.75 -0.99 -3.07
N PRO A 43 13.41 -1.98 -2.46
CA PRO A 43 13.91 -3.15 -3.20
C PRO A 43 12.77 -3.97 -3.80
N LEU A 44 13.11 -4.71 -4.84
CA LEU A 44 12.30 -5.78 -5.40
C LEU A 44 12.93 -7.10 -4.93
N ILE A 45 12.19 -7.92 -4.19
CA ILE A 45 12.67 -9.18 -3.60
C ILE A 45 12.11 -10.35 -4.42
N ARG A 46 12.99 -11.27 -4.85
CA ARG A 46 12.58 -12.54 -5.43
C ARG A 46 12.09 -13.47 -4.32
N LEU A 47 10.86 -13.94 -4.43
CA LEU A 47 10.31 -14.93 -3.50
C LEU A 47 10.71 -16.32 -3.99
N ARG A 48 11.71 -16.92 -3.33
CA ARG A 48 12.31 -18.18 -3.75
C ARG A 48 11.30 -19.32 -3.79
N GLY A 49 10.64 -19.61 -2.66
CA GLY A 49 9.67 -20.70 -2.57
C GLY A 49 8.52 -20.59 -3.58
N PRO A 50 7.81 -19.46 -3.66
CA PRO A 50 6.80 -19.21 -4.69
C PRO A 50 7.31 -19.32 -6.12
N SER A 51 8.52 -18.85 -6.41
CA SER A 51 9.12 -18.93 -7.76
C SER A 51 9.43 -20.37 -8.14
N GLU A 52 10.08 -21.13 -7.27
CA GLU A 52 10.41 -22.54 -7.51
C GLU A 52 9.15 -23.41 -7.67
N ALA A 53 8.10 -23.13 -6.87
CA ALA A 53 6.85 -23.87 -6.91
C ALA A 53 6.01 -23.62 -8.18
N THR A 54 6.28 -22.54 -8.92
CA THR A 54 5.52 -22.16 -10.12
C THR A 54 6.34 -22.21 -11.40
N GLY A 55 7.67 -22.23 -11.30
CA GLY A 55 8.56 -22.07 -12.44
C GLY A 55 8.58 -20.66 -13.03
N CYS A 56 7.97 -19.69 -12.33
CA CYS A 56 7.96 -18.27 -12.69
C CYS A 56 8.93 -17.48 -11.80
N GLU A 57 9.29 -16.27 -12.20
CA GLU A 57 9.94 -15.32 -11.33
C GLU A 57 8.85 -14.51 -10.59
N ILE A 58 8.60 -14.83 -9.31
CA ILE A 58 7.67 -14.06 -8.48
C ILE A 58 8.48 -13.04 -7.66
N LEU A 59 8.29 -11.77 -8.00
CA LEU A 59 9.03 -10.63 -7.45
C LEU A 59 8.09 -9.79 -6.59
N ALA A 60 8.53 -9.38 -5.42
CA ALA A 60 7.73 -8.63 -4.47
C ALA A 60 8.34 -7.27 -4.14
N LYS A 61 7.62 -6.19 -4.40
CA LYS A 61 8.02 -4.82 -4.08
C LYS A 61 7.95 -4.60 -2.57
N ALA A 62 9.10 -4.42 -1.92
CA ALA A 62 9.24 -4.40 -0.46
C ALA A 62 8.82 -3.04 0.15
N GLU A 63 7.53 -2.71 0.06
CA GLU A 63 6.98 -1.43 0.52
C GLU A 63 7.01 -1.27 2.05
N PHE A 64 7.18 -2.36 2.82
CA PHE A 64 7.46 -2.32 4.26
C PHE A 64 8.80 -1.66 4.60
N MET A 65 9.68 -1.50 3.63
CA MET A 65 10.99 -0.85 3.79
C MET A 65 10.93 0.68 3.58
N ASN A 66 9.78 1.25 3.24
CA ASN A 66 9.62 2.70 3.35
C ASN A 66 9.88 3.15 4.81
N PRO A 67 10.34 4.40 5.05
CA PRO A 67 10.77 4.85 6.38
C PRO A 67 9.65 4.85 7.43
N GLY A 68 8.37 5.00 7.07
CA GLY A 68 7.20 4.81 7.95
C GLY A 68 6.68 3.36 7.96
N GLY A 69 7.33 2.45 7.25
CA GLY A 69 7.11 1.02 7.28
C GLY A 69 5.90 0.54 6.49
N SER A 70 5.47 1.26 5.43
CA SER A 70 4.39 0.78 4.56
C SER A 70 4.32 1.48 3.20
N VAL A 71 3.56 0.88 2.28
CA VAL A 71 3.19 1.45 0.98
C VAL A 71 2.48 2.81 1.09
N LYS A 72 1.86 3.11 2.24
CA LYS A 72 1.10 4.34 2.45
C LYS A 72 1.98 5.58 2.63
N ASP A 73 3.26 5.43 2.88
CA ASP A 73 4.20 6.55 2.94
C ASP A 73 4.26 7.30 1.62
N ARG A 74 4.13 6.58 0.50
CA ARG A 74 4.07 7.19 -0.83
C ARG A 74 2.82 8.04 -1.02
N ALA A 75 1.65 7.53 -0.64
CA ALA A 75 0.39 8.26 -0.71
C ALA A 75 0.41 9.48 0.23
N ALA A 76 0.86 9.31 1.47
CA ALA A 76 0.96 10.39 2.45
C ALA A 76 1.86 11.54 1.95
N ARG A 77 3.05 11.20 1.47
CA ARG A 77 3.97 12.17 0.87
C ARG A 77 3.33 12.91 -0.30
N ALA A 78 2.72 12.18 -1.24
CA ALA A 78 2.16 12.78 -2.44
C ALA A 78 0.97 13.69 -2.13
N ILE A 79 0.07 13.29 -1.23
CA ILE A 79 -1.09 14.09 -0.84
C ILE A 79 -0.67 15.40 -0.17
N VAL A 80 0.30 15.35 0.74
CA VAL A 80 0.77 16.56 1.42
C VAL A 80 1.47 17.51 0.44
N LEU A 81 2.37 16.98 -0.40
CA LEU A 81 3.07 17.80 -1.41
C LEU A 81 2.12 18.39 -2.46
N ASP A 82 1.10 17.64 -2.87
CA ASP A 82 0.06 18.13 -3.78
C ASP A 82 -0.74 19.28 -3.15
N ALA A 83 -1.11 19.15 -1.86
CA ALA A 83 -1.81 20.21 -1.13
C ALA A 83 -0.94 21.48 -0.96
N GLU A 84 0.36 21.33 -0.72
CA GLU A 84 1.32 22.45 -0.71
C GLU A 84 1.40 23.14 -2.07
N GLN A 85 1.56 22.36 -3.14
CA GLN A 85 1.70 22.87 -4.50
C GLN A 85 0.45 23.62 -4.96
N GLN A 86 -0.73 23.18 -4.53
CA GLN A 86 -2.00 23.84 -4.80
C GLN A 86 -2.26 25.06 -3.88
N GLY A 87 -1.40 25.34 -2.91
CA GLY A 87 -1.56 26.42 -1.94
C GLY A 87 -2.69 26.18 -0.91
N LEU A 88 -3.22 24.95 -0.83
CA LEU A 88 -4.25 24.57 0.13
C LEU A 88 -3.68 24.37 1.53
N LEU A 89 -2.47 23.86 1.65
CA LEU A 89 -1.76 23.64 2.91
C LEU A 89 -0.66 24.70 3.06
N LYS A 90 -0.81 25.57 4.06
CA LYS A 90 0.16 26.64 4.37
C LYS A 90 1.03 26.24 5.55
N ALA A 91 2.17 26.92 5.74
CA ALA A 91 3.09 26.70 6.85
C ALA A 91 2.35 26.68 8.20
N GLY A 92 2.59 25.66 9.03
CA GLY A 92 1.89 25.43 10.29
C GLY A 92 0.44 24.96 10.19
N GLY A 93 -0.05 24.70 8.97
CA GLY A 93 -1.40 24.20 8.72
C GLY A 93 -1.65 22.81 9.31
N THR A 94 -2.88 22.34 9.18
CA THR A 94 -3.34 21.06 9.73
C THR A 94 -3.76 20.10 8.63
N VAL A 95 -3.29 18.86 8.71
CA VAL A 95 -3.76 17.75 7.85
C VAL A 95 -4.66 16.86 8.68
N VAL A 96 -5.85 16.58 8.17
CA VAL A 96 -6.84 15.68 8.81
C VAL A 96 -7.07 14.46 7.92
N GLU A 97 -7.10 13.26 8.51
CA GLU A 97 -7.40 12.04 7.77
C GLU A 97 -8.19 11.04 8.60
N GLY A 98 -9.12 10.36 7.92
CA GLY A 98 -9.82 9.21 8.46
C GLY A 98 -9.17 7.91 7.98
N THR A 99 -8.54 7.13 8.88
CA THR A 99 -7.81 5.93 8.49
C THR A 99 -7.78 4.85 9.55
N ALA A 100 -7.69 3.58 9.11
CA ALA A 100 -7.51 2.41 9.96
C ALA A 100 -6.04 2.14 10.36
N GLY A 101 -5.06 2.99 10.00
CA GLY A 101 -3.69 2.82 10.47
C GLY A 101 -2.57 3.37 9.59
N ASN A 102 -2.12 2.61 8.59
CA ASN A 102 -0.87 2.92 7.86
C ASN A 102 -0.81 4.31 7.22
N THR A 103 -1.91 4.82 6.68
CA THR A 103 -1.93 6.19 6.14
C THR A 103 -1.76 7.22 7.24
N GLY A 104 -2.36 6.99 8.41
CA GLY A 104 -2.15 7.84 9.59
C GLY A 104 -0.69 7.88 10.04
N ILE A 105 0.00 6.73 10.02
CA ILE A 105 1.44 6.64 10.31
C ILE A 105 2.24 7.46 9.28
N GLY A 106 2.01 7.25 7.98
CA GLY A 106 2.68 7.99 6.92
C GLY A 106 2.45 9.49 6.99
N LEU A 107 1.19 9.93 7.21
CA LEU A 107 0.84 11.35 7.35
C LEU A 107 1.47 11.97 8.60
N ALA A 108 1.47 11.25 9.73
CA ALA A 108 2.12 11.73 10.95
C ALA A 108 3.61 12.02 10.74
N HIS A 109 4.34 11.10 10.09
CA HIS A 109 5.74 11.31 9.72
C HIS A 109 5.95 12.50 8.77
N VAL A 110 5.18 12.55 7.68
CA VAL A 110 5.30 13.62 6.69
C VAL A 110 4.97 14.99 7.30
N CYS A 111 3.87 15.09 8.04
CA CYS A 111 3.49 16.31 8.73
C CYS A 111 4.54 16.76 9.74
N ARG A 112 5.08 15.82 10.54
CA ARG A 112 6.16 16.11 11.49
C ARG A 112 7.40 16.65 10.80
N ALA A 113 7.83 16.04 9.70
CA ALA A 113 8.99 16.46 8.94
C ALA A 113 8.79 17.83 8.24
N ARG A 114 7.54 18.20 7.94
CA ARG A 114 7.18 19.46 7.26
C ARG A 114 6.69 20.57 8.20
N GLY A 115 6.57 20.30 9.51
CA GLY A 115 6.10 21.28 10.50
C GLY A 115 4.58 21.52 10.48
N TYR A 116 3.80 20.55 10.03
CA TYR A 116 2.33 20.58 10.06
C TYR A 116 1.77 19.88 11.28
N ARG A 117 0.56 20.28 11.71
CA ARG A 117 -0.25 19.50 12.63
C ARG A 117 -0.89 18.33 11.87
N CYS A 118 -1.02 17.19 12.53
CA CYS A 118 -1.64 16.00 11.98
C CYS A 118 -2.74 15.51 12.92
N MET A 119 -3.96 15.37 12.42
CA MET A 119 -5.10 14.83 13.17
C MET A 119 -5.63 13.59 12.47
N ILE A 120 -5.66 12.47 13.17
CA ILE A 120 -6.07 11.17 12.63
C ILE A 120 -7.34 10.69 13.33
N VAL A 121 -8.42 10.50 12.56
CA VAL A 121 -9.66 9.91 13.03
C VAL A 121 -9.63 8.41 12.75
N MET A 122 -9.76 7.59 13.81
CA MET A 122 -9.64 6.13 13.70
C MET A 122 -10.86 5.43 14.32
N PRO A 123 -11.35 4.33 13.70
CA PRO A 123 -12.34 3.49 14.37
C PRO A 123 -11.71 2.82 15.60
N ASP A 124 -12.48 2.64 16.67
CA ASP A 124 -12.02 2.18 17.99
C ASP A 124 -11.68 0.68 18.08
N ASN A 125 -11.86 -0.06 16.98
CA ASN A 125 -11.61 -1.49 16.89
C ASN A 125 -10.27 -1.87 16.23
N GLN A 126 -9.33 -0.93 16.07
CA GLN A 126 -8.01 -1.22 15.52
C GLN A 126 -7.04 -1.79 16.57
N SER A 127 -5.88 -2.30 16.12
CA SER A 127 -4.86 -2.80 17.04
C SER A 127 -4.27 -1.68 17.90
N PRO A 128 -3.99 -1.94 19.19
CA PRO A 128 -3.44 -0.94 20.11
C PRO A 128 -2.13 -0.33 19.60
N GLU A 129 -1.30 -1.13 18.95
CA GLU A 129 0.00 -0.72 18.43
C GLU A 129 -0.11 0.44 17.44
N LYS A 130 -1.17 0.47 16.62
CA LYS A 130 -1.38 1.53 15.63
C LYS A 130 -1.71 2.87 16.26
N TYR A 131 -2.57 2.89 17.28
CA TYR A 131 -2.89 4.13 18.01
C TYR A 131 -1.65 4.70 18.70
N GLN A 132 -0.91 3.82 19.39
CA GLN A 132 0.30 4.19 20.13
C GLN A 132 1.37 4.75 19.19
N LEU A 133 1.59 4.10 18.05
CA LEU A 133 2.58 4.51 17.08
C LEU A 133 2.26 5.89 16.48
N ILE A 134 1.01 6.11 16.06
CA ILE A 134 0.59 7.40 15.48
C ILE A 134 0.74 8.53 16.50
N ALA A 135 0.33 8.31 17.75
CA ALA A 135 0.48 9.29 18.84
C ALA A 135 1.96 9.55 19.18
N ALA A 136 2.81 8.51 19.21
CA ALA A 136 4.24 8.64 19.49
C ALA A 136 4.98 9.45 18.42
N ILE A 137 4.53 9.40 17.16
CA ILE A 137 5.07 10.23 16.06
C ILE A 137 4.65 11.71 16.22
N GLY A 138 3.61 11.99 17.03
CA GLY A 138 3.15 13.33 17.36
C GLY A 138 1.87 13.77 16.65
N ALA A 139 1.09 12.85 16.10
CA ALA A 139 -0.24 13.15 15.60
C ALA A 139 -1.30 13.08 16.71
N GLU A 140 -2.32 13.90 16.61
CA GLU A 140 -3.51 13.84 17.45
C GLU A 140 -4.41 12.70 16.95
N VAL A 141 -4.78 11.77 17.84
CA VAL A 141 -5.63 10.61 17.47
C VAL A 141 -6.99 10.76 18.10
N GLN A 142 -8.02 10.89 17.27
CA GLN A 142 -9.41 10.85 17.70
C GLN A 142 -10.01 9.47 17.38
N ARG A 143 -10.45 8.74 18.41
CA ARG A 143 -11.17 7.48 18.25
C ARG A 143 -12.66 7.75 18.08
N VAL A 144 -13.29 7.01 17.17
CA VAL A 144 -14.74 7.02 16.92
C VAL A 144 -15.26 5.59 16.88
N PRO A 145 -16.55 5.34 17.15
CA PRO A 145 -17.13 4.01 17.01
C PRO A 145 -16.91 3.43 15.62
N ALA A 146 -16.61 2.12 15.57
CA ALA A 146 -16.51 1.37 14.31
C ALA A 146 -17.91 1.13 13.75
N VAL A 147 -18.30 1.90 12.75
CA VAL A 147 -19.61 1.84 12.10
C VAL A 147 -19.47 1.64 10.58
N PRO A 148 -20.51 1.12 9.88
CA PRO A 148 -20.49 0.97 8.43
C PRO A 148 -20.28 2.31 7.70
N TYR A 149 -19.76 2.26 6.48
CA TYR A 149 -19.52 3.48 5.66
C TYR A 149 -20.79 4.29 5.39
N SER A 150 -21.98 3.67 5.38
CA SER A 150 -23.26 4.36 5.25
C SER A 150 -23.58 5.30 6.42
N ASP A 151 -23.06 5.01 7.63
CA ASP A 151 -23.28 5.83 8.82
C ASP A 151 -22.60 7.20 8.70
N PRO A 152 -23.27 8.32 9.07
CA PRO A 152 -22.64 9.64 9.09
C PRO A 152 -21.47 9.78 10.07
N ASN A 153 -21.39 8.90 11.08
CA ASN A 153 -20.30 8.88 12.07
C ASN A 153 -19.13 7.96 11.66
N HIS A 154 -19.14 7.42 10.45
CA HIS A 154 -18.00 6.68 9.93
C HIS A 154 -16.74 7.56 9.94
N TYR A 155 -15.60 7.01 10.40
CA TYR A 155 -14.36 7.74 10.66
C TYR A 155 -13.89 8.61 9.48
N GLN A 156 -14.10 8.19 8.23
CA GLN A 156 -13.75 9.00 7.05
C GLN A 156 -14.63 10.25 6.94
N LYS A 157 -15.94 10.11 7.18
CA LYS A 157 -16.88 11.23 7.13
C LYS A 157 -16.67 12.20 8.28
N VAL A 158 -16.33 11.69 9.47
CA VAL A 158 -15.96 12.51 10.63
C VAL A 158 -14.71 13.33 10.29
N ALA A 159 -13.66 12.72 9.73
CA ALA A 159 -12.44 13.42 9.34
C ALA A 159 -12.70 14.53 8.32
N GLY A 160 -13.57 14.28 7.31
CA GLY A 160 -13.94 15.29 6.32
C GLY A 160 -14.67 16.48 6.95
N ARG A 161 -15.61 16.25 7.90
CA ARG A 161 -16.29 17.34 8.64
C ARG A 161 -15.31 18.14 9.49
N MET A 162 -14.46 17.46 10.25
CA MET A 162 -13.44 18.12 11.08
C MET A 162 -12.49 19.01 10.26
N ALA A 163 -12.06 18.54 9.09
CA ALA A 163 -11.23 19.35 8.21
C ALA A 163 -11.96 20.63 7.74
N GLY A 164 -13.27 20.54 7.49
CA GLY A 164 -14.08 21.71 7.13
C GLY A 164 -14.32 22.70 8.27
N GLU A 165 -14.25 22.26 9.51
CA GLU A 165 -14.47 23.08 10.73
C GLU A 165 -13.18 23.77 11.21
N ILE A 166 -12.01 23.24 10.87
CA ILE A 166 -10.71 23.78 11.30
C ILE A 166 -10.19 24.76 10.23
N PRO A 167 -10.02 26.05 10.55
CA PRO A 167 -9.53 27.03 9.58
C PRO A 167 -8.16 26.64 9.00
N GLY A 168 -8.07 26.57 7.67
CA GLY A 168 -6.83 26.23 6.96
C GLY A 168 -6.40 24.77 7.08
N ALA A 169 -7.28 23.88 7.54
CA ALA A 169 -7.01 22.45 7.52
C ALA A 169 -7.29 21.85 6.13
N VAL A 170 -6.56 20.81 5.81
CA VAL A 170 -6.71 20.02 4.58
C VAL A 170 -7.14 18.59 4.96
N TRP A 171 -8.25 18.13 4.38
CA TRP A 171 -8.60 16.71 4.42
C TRP A 171 -7.76 15.96 3.39
N ALA A 172 -6.93 15.03 3.85
CA ALA A 172 -6.07 14.25 2.96
C ALA A 172 -6.87 13.36 2.00
N ASN A 173 -8.05 12.83 2.46
CA ASN A 173 -9.01 12.08 1.64
C ASN A 173 -8.35 11.00 0.77
N GLN A 174 -7.56 10.13 1.38
CA GLN A 174 -6.73 9.13 0.69
C GLN A 174 -7.49 8.27 -0.34
N PHE A 175 -8.79 8.07 -0.16
CA PHE A 175 -9.60 7.23 -1.04
C PHE A 175 -9.95 7.92 -2.36
N ASP A 176 -10.20 9.21 -2.33
CA ASP A 176 -10.69 9.94 -3.50
C ASP A 176 -9.73 11.05 -3.97
N ASN A 177 -8.68 11.35 -3.21
CA ASN A 177 -7.59 12.21 -3.64
C ASN A 177 -6.67 11.45 -4.60
N VAL A 178 -6.74 11.80 -5.88
CA VAL A 178 -5.98 11.13 -6.95
C VAL A 178 -4.47 11.37 -6.92
N ALA A 179 -3.97 12.26 -6.05
CA ALA A 179 -2.54 12.38 -5.78
C ALA A 179 -1.95 11.04 -5.29
N ASN A 180 -2.75 10.23 -4.57
CA ASN A 180 -2.40 8.87 -4.17
C ASN A 180 -2.09 7.99 -5.40
N ARG A 181 -3.00 7.91 -6.38
CA ARG A 181 -2.78 7.14 -7.61
C ARG A 181 -1.59 7.68 -8.42
N ARG A 182 -1.46 9.01 -8.53
CA ARG A 182 -0.35 9.66 -9.23
C ARG A 182 1.01 9.31 -8.62
N ALA A 183 1.10 9.18 -7.29
CA ALA A 183 2.34 8.76 -6.63
C ALA A 183 2.83 7.39 -7.08
N HIS A 184 1.94 6.46 -7.28
CA HIS A 184 2.27 5.11 -7.74
C HIS A 184 2.53 5.03 -9.25
N PHE A 185 1.82 5.85 -10.04
CA PHE A 185 2.09 5.99 -11.47
C PHE A 185 3.49 6.59 -11.73
N ALA A 186 3.87 7.64 -11.00
CA ALA A 186 5.13 8.35 -11.21
C ALA A 186 6.32 7.78 -10.42
N GLY A 187 6.07 6.86 -9.47
CA GLY A 187 7.10 6.31 -8.60
C GLY A 187 7.16 4.78 -8.64
N THR A 188 6.21 4.10 -8.01
CA THR A 188 6.24 2.63 -7.85
C THR A 188 6.26 1.89 -9.19
N GLY A 189 5.46 2.33 -10.16
CA GLY A 189 5.43 1.74 -11.50
C GLY A 189 6.78 1.84 -12.22
N PRO A 190 7.37 3.04 -12.37
CA PRO A 190 8.72 3.22 -12.94
C PRO A 190 9.81 2.43 -12.21
N GLU A 191 9.77 2.37 -10.87
CA GLU A 191 10.74 1.59 -10.09
C GLU A 191 10.65 0.09 -10.44
N ILE A 192 9.43 -0.48 -10.48
CA ILE A 192 9.22 -1.89 -10.87
C ILE A 192 9.74 -2.13 -12.29
N TRP A 193 9.38 -1.27 -13.24
CA TRP A 193 9.80 -1.40 -14.64
C TRP A 193 11.33 -1.39 -14.79
N ALA A 194 11.99 -0.45 -14.13
CA ALA A 194 13.45 -0.36 -14.15
C ALA A 194 14.12 -1.57 -13.47
N GLN A 195 13.60 -2.01 -12.30
CA GLN A 195 14.15 -3.13 -11.54
C GLN A 195 13.96 -4.49 -12.22
N THR A 196 13.06 -4.60 -13.18
CA THR A 196 12.81 -5.83 -13.96
C THR A 196 13.38 -5.77 -15.39
N ASP A 197 14.08 -4.69 -15.75
CA ASP A 197 14.50 -4.41 -17.14
C ASP A 197 13.31 -4.50 -18.12
N GLY A 198 12.14 -4.02 -17.70
CA GLY A 198 10.90 -4.06 -18.47
C GLY A 198 10.26 -5.44 -18.63
N ARG A 199 10.76 -6.45 -17.96
CA ARG A 199 10.22 -7.82 -18.03
C ARG A 199 9.17 -8.03 -16.94
N VAL A 200 7.95 -7.64 -17.24
CA VAL A 200 6.77 -7.86 -16.37
C VAL A 200 5.66 -8.45 -17.22
N ASP A 201 5.22 -9.67 -16.90
CA ASP A 201 4.10 -10.33 -17.56
C ASP A 201 2.80 -10.09 -16.80
N ALA A 202 2.85 -10.04 -15.46
CA ALA A 202 1.70 -9.70 -14.64
C ALA A 202 2.07 -8.84 -13.42
N PHE A 203 1.15 -7.96 -13.03
CA PHE A 203 1.18 -7.22 -11.76
C PHE A 203 -0.06 -7.56 -10.94
N VAL A 204 0.14 -7.97 -9.69
CA VAL A 204 -0.90 -8.44 -8.79
C VAL A 204 -0.85 -7.65 -7.50
N ALA A 205 -1.93 -6.97 -7.12
CA ALA A 205 -1.99 -6.25 -5.85
C ALA A 205 -3.42 -6.13 -5.31
N ALA A 206 -3.53 -6.08 -3.99
CA ALA A 206 -4.79 -5.80 -3.30
C ALA A 206 -5.17 -4.31 -3.39
N SER A 207 -6.44 -4.04 -3.17
CA SER A 207 -7.02 -2.70 -3.19
C SER A 207 -7.68 -2.34 -1.85
N GLY A 208 -7.15 -1.29 -1.20
CA GLY A 208 -7.86 -0.52 -0.19
C GLY A 208 -8.34 0.78 -0.83
N THR A 209 -7.45 1.78 -0.92
CA THR A 209 -7.75 3.04 -1.61
C THR A 209 -7.72 2.93 -3.14
N GLY A 210 -7.13 1.88 -3.68
CA GLY A 210 -6.94 1.69 -5.10
C GLY A 210 -5.68 2.33 -5.69
N GLY A 211 -5.07 3.29 -5.00
CA GLY A 211 -3.96 4.07 -5.55
C GLY A 211 -2.79 3.24 -6.07
N THR A 212 -2.35 2.23 -5.31
CA THR A 212 -1.24 1.37 -5.70
C THR A 212 -1.57 0.54 -6.94
N LEU A 213 -2.68 -0.22 -6.88
CA LEU A 213 -3.09 -1.08 -7.98
C LEU A 213 -3.32 -0.26 -9.26
N ALA A 214 -4.13 0.80 -9.17
CA ALA A 214 -4.47 1.63 -10.33
C ALA A 214 -3.25 2.38 -10.91
N GLY A 215 -2.42 2.99 -10.05
CA GLY A 215 -1.27 3.77 -10.51
C GLY A 215 -0.20 2.90 -11.17
N VAL A 216 0.16 1.78 -10.55
CA VAL A 216 1.15 0.84 -11.11
C VAL A 216 0.62 0.20 -12.40
N SER A 217 -0.63 -0.27 -12.41
CA SER A 217 -1.24 -0.87 -13.60
C SER A 217 -1.27 0.10 -14.78
N ALA A 218 -1.68 1.34 -14.54
CA ALA A 218 -1.70 2.36 -15.60
C ALA A 218 -0.30 2.63 -16.16
N PHE A 219 0.73 2.72 -15.30
CA PHE A 219 2.11 2.90 -15.75
C PHE A 219 2.60 1.68 -16.54
N LEU A 220 2.49 0.48 -16.01
CA LEU A 220 2.99 -0.73 -16.67
C LEU A 220 2.32 -0.95 -18.02
N LYS A 221 1.00 -0.75 -18.13
CA LYS A 221 0.28 -0.83 -19.39
C LYS A 221 0.65 0.28 -20.38
N SER A 222 1.09 1.43 -19.93
CA SER A 222 1.63 2.48 -20.81
C SER A 222 2.98 2.08 -21.44
N GLN A 223 3.75 1.22 -20.76
CA GLN A 223 5.01 0.69 -21.27
C GLN A 223 4.79 -0.55 -22.14
N ASN A 224 3.91 -1.45 -21.70
CA ASN A 224 3.55 -2.66 -22.42
C ASN A 224 2.08 -3.02 -22.14
N ALA A 225 1.21 -2.80 -23.11
CA ALA A 225 -0.23 -3.06 -22.98
C ALA A 225 -0.57 -4.54 -22.70
N ARG A 226 0.36 -5.49 -22.94
CA ARG A 226 0.17 -6.91 -22.67
C ARG A 226 0.37 -7.31 -21.22
N VAL A 227 0.93 -6.44 -20.37
CA VAL A 227 1.06 -6.73 -18.93
C VAL A 227 -0.33 -7.01 -18.35
N ARG A 228 -0.54 -8.21 -17.81
CA ARG A 228 -1.79 -8.58 -17.12
C ARG A 228 -1.83 -7.94 -15.74
N THR A 229 -2.88 -7.17 -15.45
CA THR A 229 -3.06 -6.48 -14.16
C THR A 229 -4.22 -7.09 -13.40
N VAL A 230 -3.96 -7.56 -12.17
CA VAL A 230 -4.91 -8.39 -11.43
C VAL A 230 -5.12 -7.85 -10.01
N LEU A 231 -6.39 -7.70 -9.64
CA LEU A 231 -6.79 -7.41 -8.27
C LEU A 231 -6.70 -8.67 -7.40
N ALA A 232 -6.02 -8.60 -6.28
CA ALA A 232 -6.09 -9.58 -5.19
C ALA A 232 -7.11 -9.10 -4.16
N ASP A 233 -8.20 -9.83 -3.96
CA ASP A 233 -9.35 -9.34 -3.18
C ASP A 233 -9.74 -10.28 -2.03
N PRO A 234 -9.89 -9.76 -0.79
CA PRO A 234 -10.27 -10.56 0.36
C PRO A 234 -11.80 -10.73 0.49
N PRO A 235 -12.29 -11.62 1.37
CA PRO A 235 -13.70 -11.70 1.72
C PRO A 235 -14.27 -10.38 2.23
N GLY A 236 -15.52 -10.10 1.93
CA GLY A 236 -16.21 -8.86 2.32
C GLY A 236 -15.99 -7.66 1.40
N SER A 237 -15.10 -7.78 0.44
CA SER A 237 -14.92 -6.77 -0.61
C SER A 237 -15.96 -6.91 -1.72
N ALA A 238 -16.30 -5.78 -2.36
CA ALA A 238 -17.17 -5.77 -3.55
C ALA A 238 -16.38 -5.62 -4.86
N LEU A 239 -15.06 -5.44 -4.80
CA LEU A 239 -14.27 -5.14 -5.99
C LEU A 239 -14.01 -6.36 -6.87
N TYR A 240 -13.94 -7.57 -6.31
CA TYR A 240 -13.87 -8.81 -7.08
C TYR A 240 -15.05 -8.94 -8.05
N GLU A 241 -16.28 -8.84 -7.53
CA GLU A 241 -17.49 -8.90 -8.36
C GLU A 241 -17.58 -7.72 -9.33
N TYR A 242 -17.10 -6.54 -8.92
CA TYR A 242 -17.08 -5.39 -9.80
C TYR A 242 -16.15 -5.58 -11.00
N ILE A 243 -14.93 -6.06 -10.79
CA ILE A 243 -13.97 -6.29 -11.89
C ILE A 243 -14.41 -7.42 -12.80
N ARG A 244 -14.92 -8.53 -12.22
CA ARG A 244 -15.30 -9.73 -12.98
C ARG A 244 -16.66 -9.61 -13.68
N HIS A 245 -17.61 -8.92 -13.06
CA HIS A 245 -19.02 -8.95 -13.49
C HIS A 245 -19.68 -7.56 -13.57
N GLY A 246 -18.96 -6.49 -13.28
CA GLY A 246 -19.48 -5.11 -13.32
C GLY A 246 -20.44 -4.77 -12.18
N THR A 247 -20.56 -5.61 -11.15
CA THR A 247 -21.52 -5.43 -10.04
C THR A 247 -20.83 -5.24 -8.71
N LEU A 248 -21.19 -4.19 -7.96
CA LEU A 248 -20.71 -3.98 -6.60
C LEU A 248 -21.46 -4.85 -5.60
N LYS A 249 -20.99 -6.07 -5.38
CA LYS A 249 -21.57 -7.02 -4.44
C LYS A 249 -20.45 -7.61 -3.58
N ALA A 250 -20.60 -7.49 -2.25
CA ALA A 250 -19.61 -8.05 -1.34
C ALA A 250 -19.57 -9.58 -1.41
N THR A 251 -18.36 -10.14 -1.40
CA THR A 251 -18.09 -11.57 -1.34
C THR A 251 -17.83 -11.97 0.11
N GLY A 252 -18.65 -12.84 0.69
CA GLY A 252 -18.48 -13.28 2.09
C GLY A 252 -18.83 -12.24 3.15
N SER A 253 -18.50 -12.55 4.41
CA SER A 253 -18.92 -11.80 5.60
C SER A 253 -17.87 -10.80 6.14
N GLY A 254 -16.73 -10.66 5.48
CA GLY A 254 -15.61 -9.81 5.91
C GLY A 254 -14.31 -10.58 6.08
N SER A 255 -13.21 -9.89 6.24
CA SER A 255 -11.87 -10.43 6.36
C SER A 255 -11.18 -9.94 7.64
N ILE A 256 -10.22 -10.71 8.12
CA ILE A 256 -9.29 -10.29 9.17
C ILE A 256 -8.27 -9.26 8.66
N THR A 257 -8.15 -9.13 7.34
CA THR A 257 -7.13 -8.29 6.71
C THR A 257 -7.52 -6.82 6.79
N GLU A 258 -6.70 -6.04 7.47
CA GLU A 258 -6.95 -4.62 7.66
C GLU A 258 -6.45 -3.78 6.47
N GLY A 259 -7.21 -2.73 6.12
CA GLY A 259 -6.80 -1.72 5.14
C GLY A 259 -7.02 -2.06 3.66
N ILE A 260 -7.63 -3.19 3.36
CA ILE A 260 -8.09 -3.60 2.02
C ILE A 260 -9.52 -4.14 2.08
N GLY A 261 -10.10 -4.43 0.92
CA GLY A 261 -11.45 -4.99 0.85
C GLY A 261 -12.51 -3.94 1.13
N ILE A 262 -12.94 -3.21 0.12
CA ILE A 262 -13.91 -2.13 0.24
C ILE A 262 -15.18 -2.39 -0.58
N GLY A 263 -16.27 -1.75 -0.16
CA GLY A 263 -17.60 -1.91 -0.77
C GLY A 263 -17.93 -0.90 -1.89
N ARG A 264 -16.95 -0.13 -2.37
CA ARG A 264 -17.17 0.91 -3.39
C ARG A 264 -15.98 1.08 -4.34
N VAL A 265 -16.21 1.62 -5.51
CA VAL A 265 -15.14 2.15 -6.37
C VAL A 265 -14.75 3.53 -5.86
N THR A 266 -13.45 3.73 -5.61
CA THR A 266 -12.88 5.02 -5.20
C THR A 266 -12.46 5.83 -6.43
N ALA A 267 -12.29 7.15 -6.30
CA ALA A 267 -11.77 7.95 -7.41
C ALA A 267 -10.36 7.51 -7.84
N ASN A 268 -9.56 6.91 -6.93
CA ASN A 268 -8.29 6.31 -7.30
C ASN A 268 -8.43 5.08 -8.21
N MET A 269 -9.55 4.35 -8.13
CA MET A 269 -9.81 3.15 -8.95
C MET A 269 -10.59 3.44 -10.23
N GLU A 270 -11.25 4.58 -10.33
CA GLU A 270 -12.02 4.93 -11.52
C GLU A 270 -11.18 4.87 -12.80
N GLY A 271 -11.67 4.11 -13.78
CA GLY A 271 -11.00 3.91 -15.07
C GLY A 271 -9.64 3.20 -14.98
N ALA A 272 -9.29 2.57 -13.86
CA ALA A 272 -8.05 1.81 -13.74
C ALA A 272 -8.06 0.61 -14.71
N PRO A 273 -6.96 0.36 -15.45
CA PRO A 273 -6.89 -0.72 -16.43
C PRO A 273 -6.59 -2.05 -15.73
N ILE A 274 -7.56 -2.60 -15.02
CA ILE A 274 -7.46 -3.89 -14.33
C ILE A 274 -8.14 -4.94 -15.19
N ASP A 275 -7.41 -6.01 -15.51
CA ASP A 275 -7.87 -7.05 -16.44
C ASP A 275 -8.68 -8.14 -15.74
N ASP A 276 -8.37 -8.43 -14.47
CA ASP A 276 -8.95 -9.58 -13.77
C ASP A 276 -8.89 -9.40 -12.24
N ALA A 277 -9.54 -10.31 -11.51
CA ALA A 277 -9.52 -10.36 -10.06
C ALA A 277 -9.41 -11.79 -9.54
N VAL A 278 -8.70 -11.99 -8.42
CA VAL A 278 -8.53 -13.25 -7.71
C VAL A 278 -9.01 -13.07 -6.28
N HIS A 279 -9.95 -13.92 -5.85
CA HIS A 279 -10.44 -13.93 -4.48
C HIS A 279 -9.53 -14.81 -3.60
N ILE A 280 -9.09 -14.30 -2.45
CA ILE A 280 -8.18 -14.99 -1.52
C ILE A 280 -8.80 -15.04 -0.13
N GLU A 281 -9.05 -16.23 0.37
CA GLU A 281 -9.58 -16.47 1.70
C GLU A 281 -8.57 -16.14 2.82
N ASP A 282 -9.06 -15.76 4.01
CA ASP A 282 -8.23 -15.41 5.16
C ASP A 282 -7.27 -16.54 5.55
N GLY A 283 -7.72 -17.79 5.52
CA GLY A 283 -6.89 -18.96 5.84
C GLY A 283 -5.69 -19.10 4.88
N GLU A 284 -5.92 -18.88 3.59
CA GLU A 284 -4.86 -18.93 2.59
C GLU A 284 -3.84 -17.78 2.78
N SER A 285 -4.35 -16.57 3.04
CA SER A 285 -3.52 -15.40 3.35
C SER A 285 -2.65 -15.64 4.57
N VAL A 286 -3.21 -16.13 5.67
CA VAL A 286 -2.49 -16.42 6.91
C VAL A 286 -1.43 -17.51 6.70
N ALA A 287 -1.77 -18.61 6.05
CA ALA A 287 -0.82 -19.66 5.72
C ALA A 287 0.36 -19.11 4.89
N GLN A 288 0.08 -18.22 3.94
CA GLN A 288 1.11 -17.62 3.11
C GLN A 288 2.01 -16.66 3.89
N VAL A 289 1.48 -15.87 4.86
CA VAL A 289 2.30 -15.02 5.75
C VAL A 289 3.30 -15.85 6.54
N TYR A 290 2.83 -16.93 7.17
CA TYR A 290 3.72 -17.80 7.97
C TYR A 290 4.73 -18.56 7.11
N ARG A 291 4.35 -18.94 5.88
CA ARG A 291 5.28 -19.53 4.91
C ARG A 291 6.37 -18.52 4.52
N LEU A 292 6.02 -17.27 4.22
CA LEU A 292 6.99 -16.21 3.91
C LEU A 292 7.96 -15.97 5.07
N LEU A 293 7.45 -15.99 6.31
CA LEU A 293 8.31 -15.85 7.49
C LEU A 293 9.28 -17.02 7.62
N ARG A 294 8.80 -18.27 7.48
CA ARG A 294 9.60 -19.49 7.62
C ARG A 294 10.63 -19.67 6.50
N GLU A 295 10.21 -19.47 5.24
CA GLU A 295 11.00 -19.83 4.07
C GLU A 295 11.87 -18.70 3.54
N GLU A 296 11.39 -17.45 3.71
CA GLU A 296 12.04 -16.26 3.16
C GLU A 296 12.58 -15.31 4.24
N GLY A 297 12.25 -15.53 5.53
CA GLY A 297 12.57 -14.60 6.61
C GLY A 297 11.78 -13.28 6.54
N LEU A 298 10.68 -13.23 5.80
CA LEU A 298 9.89 -12.01 5.56
C LEU A 298 8.77 -11.88 6.57
N PHE A 299 8.91 -10.93 7.51
CA PHE A 299 7.92 -10.65 8.55
C PHE A 299 6.95 -9.55 8.08
N VAL A 300 5.84 -9.96 7.47
CA VAL A 300 4.91 -9.08 6.74
C VAL A 300 3.46 -9.28 7.17
N SER A 301 2.56 -8.37 6.75
CA SER A 301 1.13 -8.37 7.09
C SER A 301 0.30 -9.38 6.29
N SER A 302 -0.97 -9.56 6.72
CA SER A 302 -1.97 -10.35 5.97
C SER A 302 -2.24 -9.81 4.57
N THR A 303 -2.22 -8.49 4.35
CA THR A 303 -2.34 -7.91 3.00
C THR A 303 -1.23 -8.41 2.07
N SER A 304 -0.01 -8.57 2.60
CA SER A 304 1.10 -9.16 1.83
C SER A 304 0.84 -10.65 1.54
N GLY A 305 0.24 -11.38 2.48
CA GLY A 305 -0.20 -12.76 2.28
C GLY A 305 -1.23 -12.90 1.17
N VAL A 306 -2.25 -12.03 1.15
CA VAL A 306 -3.26 -11.94 0.05
C VAL A 306 -2.58 -11.72 -1.29
N ASN A 307 -1.66 -10.75 -1.35
CA ASN A 307 -0.94 -10.40 -2.57
C ASN A 307 -0.12 -11.57 -3.12
N VAL A 308 0.66 -12.24 -2.26
CA VAL A 308 1.54 -13.34 -2.68
C VAL A 308 0.72 -14.59 -3.04
N ALA A 309 -0.34 -14.90 -2.30
CA ALA A 309 -1.24 -16.01 -2.65
C ALA A 309 -1.88 -15.79 -4.04
N ALA A 310 -2.36 -14.59 -4.32
CA ALA A 310 -2.90 -14.25 -5.63
C ALA A 310 -1.83 -14.28 -6.73
N ALA A 311 -0.61 -13.79 -6.46
CA ALA A 311 0.50 -13.85 -7.42
C ALA A 311 0.88 -15.29 -7.77
N ILE A 312 0.87 -16.22 -6.81
CA ILE A 312 1.10 -17.65 -7.06
C ILE A 312 0.00 -18.24 -7.96
N ARG A 313 -1.28 -17.88 -7.75
CA ARG A 313 -2.37 -18.35 -8.63
C ARG A 313 -2.20 -17.82 -10.05
N VAL A 314 -1.93 -16.53 -10.20
CA VAL A 314 -1.69 -15.90 -11.52
C VAL A 314 -0.46 -16.52 -12.20
N ALA A 315 0.63 -16.78 -11.49
CA ALA A 315 1.81 -17.43 -12.02
C ALA A 315 1.51 -18.84 -12.55
N ARG A 316 0.70 -19.63 -11.80
CA ARG A 316 0.27 -20.97 -12.25
C ARG A 316 -0.61 -20.93 -13.50
N GLU A 317 -1.47 -19.93 -13.63
CA GLU A 317 -2.29 -19.72 -14.83
C GLU A 317 -1.45 -19.34 -16.06
N LEU A 318 -0.42 -18.52 -15.87
CA LEU A 318 0.50 -18.11 -16.94
C LEU A 318 1.42 -19.26 -17.39
N GLY A 319 1.79 -20.13 -16.46
CA GLY A 319 2.78 -21.19 -16.68
C GLY A 319 4.23 -20.74 -16.47
N PRO A 320 5.19 -21.67 -16.51
CA PRO A 320 6.60 -21.38 -16.22
C PRO A 320 7.22 -20.35 -17.17
N GLY A 321 8.24 -19.64 -16.68
CA GLY A 321 9.05 -18.70 -17.47
C GLY A 321 8.54 -17.26 -17.49
N HIS A 322 7.41 -16.96 -16.81
CA HIS A 322 6.86 -15.61 -16.71
C HIS A 322 7.36 -14.85 -15.48
N VAL A 323 7.31 -13.53 -15.54
CA VAL A 323 7.65 -12.61 -14.45
C VAL A 323 6.37 -12.01 -13.86
N VAL A 324 6.08 -12.34 -12.61
CA VAL A 324 4.91 -11.85 -11.87
C VAL A 324 5.38 -10.94 -10.74
N VAL A 325 4.92 -9.70 -10.72
CA VAL A 325 5.27 -8.72 -9.69
C VAL A 325 4.11 -8.51 -8.74
N THR A 326 4.40 -8.48 -7.44
CA THR A 326 3.43 -8.17 -6.38
C THR A 326 4.01 -7.21 -5.34
N VAL A 327 3.29 -6.94 -4.23
CA VAL A 327 3.65 -5.95 -3.22
C VAL A 327 3.64 -6.57 -1.82
N LEU A 328 4.72 -6.38 -1.07
CA LEU A 328 4.76 -6.59 0.38
C LEU A 328 4.44 -5.26 1.07
N CYS A 329 3.22 -5.12 1.54
CA CYS A 329 2.61 -3.82 1.84
C CYS A 329 3.18 -3.14 3.08
N ASP A 330 3.34 -3.90 4.17
CA ASP A 330 3.82 -3.41 5.47
C ASP A 330 4.35 -4.53 6.36
N SER A 331 5.02 -4.13 7.46
CA SER A 331 5.64 -5.04 8.42
C SER A 331 4.63 -5.76 9.31
N GLY A 332 4.89 -7.02 9.63
CA GLY A 332 4.18 -7.83 10.62
C GLY A 332 4.22 -7.25 12.04
N ALA A 333 5.20 -6.42 12.37
CA ALA A 333 5.34 -5.81 13.70
C ALA A 333 4.13 -4.96 14.14
N LYS A 334 3.30 -4.52 13.21
CA LYS A 334 2.07 -3.77 13.49
C LYS A 334 0.86 -4.66 13.88
N TYR A 335 1.05 -5.99 13.92
CA TYR A 335 -0.01 -6.99 14.08
C TYR A 335 0.33 -8.07 15.10
N LEU A 336 1.25 -7.78 16.05
CA LEU A 336 1.70 -8.73 17.07
C LEU A 336 0.56 -9.22 17.97
N SER A 337 -0.37 -8.34 18.34
CA SER A 337 -1.53 -8.67 19.18
C SER A 337 -2.63 -9.44 18.43
N ARG A 338 -2.50 -9.63 17.12
CA ARG A 338 -3.51 -10.26 16.24
C ARG A 338 -2.91 -11.39 15.39
N LEU A 339 -2.45 -11.05 14.19
CA LEU A 339 -1.96 -12.01 13.17
C LEU A 339 -0.84 -12.94 13.70
N PHE A 340 -0.03 -12.46 14.65
CA PHE A 340 1.07 -13.22 15.26
C PHE A 340 0.78 -13.61 16.72
N ASN A 341 -0.50 -13.59 17.14
CA ASN A 341 -0.96 -14.08 18.43
C ASN A 341 -1.74 -15.40 18.23
N PRO A 342 -1.24 -16.56 18.75
CA PRO A 342 -1.88 -17.85 18.60
C PRO A 342 -3.31 -17.90 19.18
N GLU A 343 -3.56 -17.24 20.32
CA GLU A 343 -4.88 -17.19 20.95
C GLU A 343 -5.89 -16.43 20.07
N TRP A 344 -5.45 -15.29 19.51
CA TRP A 344 -6.29 -14.53 18.59
C TRP A 344 -6.60 -15.33 17.31
N LEU A 345 -5.59 -16.02 16.74
CA LEU A 345 -5.78 -16.89 15.58
C LEU A 345 -6.73 -18.06 15.87
N ALA A 346 -6.62 -18.68 17.05
CA ALA A 346 -7.53 -19.74 17.48
C ALA A 346 -8.97 -19.22 17.59
N HIS A 347 -9.16 -18.05 18.21
CA HIS A 347 -10.48 -17.39 18.30
C HIS A 347 -11.09 -17.08 16.93
N LYS A 348 -10.25 -16.78 15.93
CA LYS A 348 -10.67 -16.53 14.54
C LYS A 348 -10.80 -17.82 13.69
N GLY A 349 -10.50 -18.99 14.24
CA GLY A 349 -10.48 -20.24 13.48
C GLY A 349 -9.34 -20.37 12.47
N LEU A 350 -8.26 -19.60 12.63
CA LEU A 350 -7.14 -19.47 11.68
C LEU A 350 -5.82 -20.09 12.18
N LEU A 351 -5.80 -20.64 13.41
CA LEU A 351 -4.58 -21.23 13.97
C LEU A 351 -4.03 -22.36 13.10
N ALA A 352 -4.89 -23.27 12.64
CA ALA A 352 -4.47 -24.39 11.78
C ALA A 352 -3.85 -23.90 10.45
N SER A 353 -4.37 -22.81 9.88
CA SER A 353 -3.79 -22.18 8.68
C SER A 353 -2.41 -21.60 8.94
N ALA A 354 -2.22 -20.96 10.08
CA ALA A 354 -0.93 -20.40 10.49
C ALA A 354 0.10 -21.53 10.73
N GLU A 355 -0.28 -22.59 11.43
CA GLU A 355 0.57 -23.77 11.68
C GLU A 355 0.93 -24.51 10.40
N ALA A 356 -0.01 -24.64 9.46
CA ALA A 356 0.26 -25.21 8.14
C ALA A 356 1.30 -24.37 7.37
N GLY A 357 1.18 -23.05 7.39
CA GLY A 357 2.18 -22.14 6.82
C GLY A 357 3.53 -22.20 7.55
N ASN A 358 3.51 -22.29 8.87
CA ASN A 358 4.70 -22.38 9.71
C ASN A 358 5.41 -23.77 9.61
N GLY A 359 4.71 -24.79 9.10
CA GLY A 359 5.24 -26.15 9.03
C GLY A 359 5.19 -26.88 10.39
N GLY A 360 4.36 -26.45 11.32
CA GLY A 360 4.18 -26.99 12.65
C GLY A 360 3.67 -25.96 13.64
N PRO A 361 3.56 -26.31 14.93
CA PRO A 361 3.06 -25.42 15.97
C PRO A 361 3.76 -24.07 16.01
N LEU A 362 3.02 -23.02 16.34
CA LEU A 362 3.60 -21.68 16.48
C LEU A 362 4.45 -21.58 17.75
N PRO A 363 5.55 -20.82 17.70
CA PRO A 363 6.34 -20.55 18.90
C PRO A 363 5.52 -19.73 19.90
N VAL A 364 5.50 -20.18 21.16
CA VAL A 364 4.87 -19.45 22.26
C VAL A 364 5.96 -18.76 23.06
N ALA A 365 5.81 -17.47 23.33
CA ALA A 365 6.68 -16.78 24.26
C ALA A 365 6.51 -17.42 25.66
N ARG A 366 7.54 -18.06 26.17
CA ARG A 366 7.51 -18.58 27.54
C ARG A 366 7.59 -17.40 28.49
N ALA A 367 6.58 -17.24 29.34
CA ALA A 367 6.71 -16.34 30.48
C ALA A 367 7.87 -16.84 31.34
N GLY A 368 8.91 -16.02 31.51
CA GLY A 368 10.03 -16.29 32.38
C GLY A 368 9.63 -16.15 33.86
#